data_a047c28d0a23a0f93c50ff49a6fbb426
#
_entry.id   a047c28d0a23a0f93c50ff49a6fbb426
#
_cell.length_a   1.000
_cell.length_b   1.000
_cell.length_c   1.000
_cell.angle_alpha   90.00
_cell.angle_beta   90.00
_cell.angle_gamma   90.00
#
_symmetry.space_group_name_H-M   'P 1'
#
loop_
_entity.id
_entity.type
_entity.pdbx_description
1 polymer ?
#
loop_
_entity_poly.entity_id
_entity_poly.type
_entity_poly.pdbx_seq_one_letter_code
_entity_poly.pdbx_strand_id
1 'polypeptide(L)'
;ASNNSVTVDSNTNFAEVAKQTAKNGEPGFVFMDNIRAFSRMCDPADHKDEKAMGTNPCGEQTLESYELCCLVETFPSRAESKEDYLRTLKFAYLLGKTATLVNTTWHETNRVQKRNRRIGTSVSGITNFIDKYSLETLRVWLDEGYDHIQSWDDIYSSWLCVPKSIKTTSVKPSGTVSLLAGVNPGCHFPEFDYYIRRVR
;
A
#
# COMPACT_ATOMS: atom_id res chain seq x y z
N ALA A 1 1.41 1.72 17.97
CA ALA A 1 2.21 0.78 17.20
C ALA A 1 3.37 1.52 16.55
N SER A 2 4.52 0.91 16.50
CA SER A 2 5.72 1.42 15.84
C SER A 2 6.27 0.35 14.91
N ASN A 3 6.97 0.76 13.85
CA ASN A 3 7.73 -0.15 13.01
C ASN A 3 9.15 -0.26 13.59
N ASN A 4 9.59 -1.48 13.86
CA ASN A 4 10.93 -1.77 14.43
C ASN A 4 11.90 -2.30 13.35
N SER A 5 11.61 -2.07 12.08
CA SER A 5 12.51 -2.45 10.99
C SER A 5 13.75 -1.57 10.97
N VAL A 6 14.86 -2.18 10.55
CA VAL A 6 16.12 -1.46 10.28
C VAL A 6 16.27 -1.25 8.78
N THR A 7 16.77 -0.07 8.42
CA THR A 7 17.14 0.21 7.03
C THR A 7 18.41 -0.53 6.68
N VAL A 8 18.40 -1.21 5.55
CA VAL A 8 19.54 -2.00 5.08
C VAL A 8 19.92 -1.60 3.65
N ASP A 9 21.19 -1.77 3.34
CA ASP A 9 21.80 -1.57 2.04
C ASP A 9 22.74 -2.74 1.68
N SER A 10 23.45 -2.63 0.58
CA SER A 10 24.40 -3.65 0.12
C SER A 10 25.56 -3.93 1.10
N ASN A 11 25.86 -3.02 2.02
CA ASN A 11 26.95 -3.12 2.99
C ASN A 11 26.50 -3.62 4.37
N THR A 12 25.22 -3.84 4.55
CA THR A 12 24.65 -4.20 5.85
C THR A 12 25.05 -5.61 6.27
N ASN A 13 25.55 -5.74 7.51
CA ASN A 13 25.78 -7.04 8.11
C ASN A 13 24.46 -7.67 8.58
N PHE A 14 23.87 -8.50 7.75
CA PHE A 14 22.59 -9.16 8.03
C PHE A 14 22.66 -10.17 9.19
N ALA A 15 23.82 -10.76 9.47
CA ALA A 15 23.92 -11.88 10.42
C ALA A 15 23.51 -11.51 11.84
N GLU A 16 23.90 -10.31 12.30
CA GLU A 16 23.57 -9.85 13.65
C GLU A 16 22.07 -9.51 13.78
N VAL A 17 21.53 -8.81 12.77
CA VAL A 17 20.09 -8.48 12.73
C VAL A 17 19.25 -9.75 12.62
N ALA A 18 19.65 -10.69 11.76
CA ALA A 18 18.93 -11.96 11.58
C ALA A 18 18.86 -12.79 12.86
N LYS A 19 19.92 -12.78 13.70
CA LYS A 19 19.90 -13.44 15.03
C LYS A 19 18.83 -12.86 15.95
N GLN A 20 18.67 -11.52 15.95
CA GLN A 20 17.63 -10.86 16.74
C GLN A 20 16.24 -11.18 16.20
N THR A 21 16.07 -11.12 14.89
CA THR A 21 14.81 -11.47 14.22
C THR A 21 14.40 -12.91 14.50
N ALA A 22 15.34 -13.86 14.41
CA ALA A 22 15.08 -15.27 14.72
C ALA A 22 14.63 -15.49 16.18
N LYS A 23 15.12 -14.68 17.12
CA LYS A 23 14.80 -14.79 18.54
C LYS A 23 13.44 -14.16 18.90
N ASN A 24 13.14 -13.00 18.33
CA ASN A 24 12.04 -12.13 18.78
C ASN A 24 10.98 -11.87 17.70
N GLY A 25 11.19 -12.31 16.44
CA GLY A 25 10.37 -11.93 15.29
C GLY A 25 10.64 -10.50 14.77
N GLU A 26 11.53 -9.76 15.44
CA GLU A 26 11.91 -8.38 15.13
C GLU A 26 13.41 -8.17 15.34
N PRO A 27 14.03 -7.17 14.67
CA PRO A 27 13.46 -6.22 13.71
C PRO A 27 13.23 -6.84 12.32
N GLY A 28 12.37 -6.19 11.51
CA GLY A 28 12.28 -6.45 10.07
C GLY A 28 13.39 -5.72 9.29
N PHE A 29 13.44 -5.95 7.98
CA PHE A 29 14.38 -5.27 7.08
C PHE A 29 13.63 -4.34 6.12
N VAL A 30 14.17 -3.14 5.92
CA VAL A 30 13.67 -2.17 4.94
C VAL A 30 14.78 -1.84 3.95
N PHE A 31 14.58 -2.25 2.70
CA PHE A 31 15.55 -2.05 1.61
C PHE A 31 15.31 -0.68 0.97
N MET A 32 15.94 0.37 1.54
CA MET A 32 15.72 1.75 1.12
C MET A 32 16.08 2.02 -0.33
N ASP A 33 17.11 1.36 -0.85
CA ASP A 33 17.52 1.52 -2.26
C ASP A 33 16.42 1.01 -3.21
N ASN A 34 15.79 -0.13 -2.90
CA ASN A 34 14.67 -0.66 -3.66
C ASN A 34 13.44 0.26 -3.56
N ILE A 35 13.15 0.77 -2.36
CA ILE A 35 12.04 1.70 -2.12
C ILE A 35 12.19 2.96 -2.97
N ARG A 36 13.40 3.50 -3.05
CA ARG A 36 13.69 4.72 -3.81
C ARG A 36 13.73 4.50 -5.32
N ALA A 37 14.16 3.31 -5.74
CA ALA A 37 14.29 2.99 -7.15
C ALA A 37 12.95 2.61 -7.82
N PHE A 38 12.05 1.95 -7.11
CA PHE A 38 10.88 1.33 -7.71
C PHE A 38 9.57 1.81 -7.11
N SER A 39 8.60 2.16 -7.95
CA SER A 39 7.20 2.31 -7.54
C SER A 39 6.50 0.96 -7.41
N ARG A 40 6.75 0.05 -8.34
CA ARG A 40 6.32 -1.36 -8.31
C ARG A 40 7.51 -2.23 -8.72
N MET A 41 7.82 -3.27 -7.94
CA MET A 41 9.05 -4.07 -8.11
C MET A 41 9.15 -4.84 -9.43
N CYS A 42 8.01 -5.10 -10.10
CA CYS A 42 8.01 -5.76 -11.41
C CYS A 42 8.19 -4.79 -12.60
N ASP A 43 8.16 -3.49 -12.35
CA ASP A 43 8.38 -2.46 -13.35
C ASP A 43 9.86 -2.02 -13.40
N PRO A 44 10.30 -1.37 -14.46
CA PRO A 44 11.60 -0.71 -14.47
C PRO A 44 11.72 0.34 -13.35
N ALA A 45 12.95 0.55 -12.89
CA ALA A 45 13.23 1.60 -11.90
C ALA A 45 12.82 2.98 -12.45
N ASP A 46 12.02 3.72 -11.68
CA ASP A 46 11.50 5.03 -12.05
C ASP A 46 12.01 6.18 -11.17
N HIS A 47 12.66 5.85 -10.06
CA HIS A 47 13.29 6.78 -9.11
C HIS A 47 12.39 7.93 -8.63
N LYS A 48 11.07 7.74 -8.62
CA LYS A 48 10.13 8.77 -8.17
C LYS A 48 10.19 9.05 -6.68
N ASP A 49 10.59 8.06 -5.88
CA ASP A 49 10.55 8.10 -4.42
C ASP A 49 11.93 8.28 -3.77
N GLU A 50 12.86 8.99 -4.43
CA GLU A 50 14.23 9.19 -3.95
C GLU A 50 14.32 9.83 -2.56
N LYS A 51 13.29 10.60 -2.15
CA LYS A 51 13.24 11.29 -0.86
C LYS A 51 12.62 10.46 0.26
N ALA A 52 12.25 9.22 0.01
CA ALA A 52 11.75 8.33 1.05
C ALA A 52 12.80 8.13 2.15
N MET A 53 12.38 8.28 3.40
CA MET A 53 13.24 8.15 4.59
C MET A 53 12.87 6.97 5.46
N GLY A 54 11.70 6.40 5.27
CA GLY A 54 11.18 5.29 6.04
C GLY A 54 9.80 4.85 5.58
N THR A 55 9.07 4.21 6.49
CA THR A 55 7.72 3.72 6.25
C THR A 55 6.77 4.16 7.36
N ASN A 56 5.47 4.01 7.13
CA ASN A 56 4.48 4.05 8.20
C ASN A 56 4.63 2.82 9.14
N PRO A 57 3.94 2.78 10.29
CA PRO A 57 4.10 1.69 11.28
C PRO A 57 3.82 0.28 10.75
N CYS A 58 2.93 0.14 9.78
CA CYS A 58 2.62 -1.17 9.17
C CYS A 58 3.58 -1.59 8.05
N GLY A 59 4.46 -0.68 7.59
CA GLY A 59 5.48 -0.95 6.58
C GLY A 59 5.01 -0.90 5.12
N GLU A 60 3.70 -0.72 4.86
CA GLU A 60 3.13 -0.77 3.52
C GLU A 60 3.24 0.54 2.72
N GLN A 61 3.46 1.67 3.41
CA GLN A 61 3.65 2.97 2.79
C GLN A 61 5.05 3.50 3.04
N THR A 62 5.76 3.78 1.96
CA THR A 62 7.01 4.54 2.03
C THR A 62 6.70 6.00 2.24
N LEU A 63 7.47 6.69 3.05
CA LEU A 63 7.21 8.08 3.41
C LEU A 63 8.49 8.92 3.42
N GLU A 64 8.37 10.16 2.97
CA GLU A 64 9.33 11.22 3.25
C GLU A 64 9.09 11.79 4.65
N SER A 65 10.04 12.53 5.20
CA SER A 65 9.82 13.26 6.47
C SER A 65 8.63 14.20 6.37
N TYR A 66 7.78 14.21 7.38
CA TYR A 66 6.51 14.97 7.47
C TYR A 66 5.41 14.51 6.51
N GLU A 67 5.58 13.43 5.78
CA GLU A 67 4.56 12.92 4.86
C GLU A 67 3.46 12.13 5.59
N LEU A 68 2.24 12.21 5.09
CA LEU A 68 1.10 11.46 5.59
C LEU A 68 0.84 10.21 4.76
N CYS A 69 0.37 9.17 5.45
CA CYS A 69 -0.10 7.93 4.86
C CYS A 69 -1.56 8.09 4.43
N CYS A 70 -1.80 8.25 3.12
CA CYS A 70 -3.14 8.34 2.54
C CYS A 70 -3.52 7.00 1.92
N LEU A 71 -4.49 6.32 2.51
CA LEU A 71 -4.89 4.95 2.15
C LEU A 71 -6.37 4.86 1.82
N VAL A 72 -6.69 4.01 0.86
CA VAL A 72 -8.04 3.49 0.60
C VAL A 72 -7.96 1.97 0.48
N GLU A 73 -9.01 1.26 0.88
CA GLU A 73 -9.04 -0.20 0.87
C GLU A 73 -10.06 -0.71 -0.15
N THR A 74 -9.70 -1.76 -0.90
CA THR A 74 -10.55 -2.41 -1.88
C THR A 74 -10.61 -3.92 -1.66
N PHE A 75 -11.69 -4.56 -2.16
CA PHE A 75 -12.02 -5.95 -1.86
C PHE A 75 -12.40 -6.70 -3.14
N PRO A 76 -11.43 -7.18 -3.94
CA PRO A 76 -11.71 -7.80 -5.25
C PRO A 76 -12.61 -9.03 -5.15
N SER A 77 -12.55 -9.80 -4.05
CA SER A 77 -13.42 -10.97 -3.84
C SER A 77 -14.91 -10.63 -3.71
N ARG A 78 -15.25 -9.35 -3.47
CA ARG A 78 -16.61 -8.82 -3.36
C ARG A 78 -17.13 -8.23 -4.66
N ALA A 79 -16.28 -8.03 -5.65
CA ALA A 79 -16.70 -7.58 -6.97
C ALA A 79 -17.41 -8.72 -7.73
N GLU A 80 -18.40 -8.35 -8.55
CA GLU A 80 -19.16 -9.28 -9.36
C GLU A 80 -18.38 -9.73 -10.61
N SER A 81 -17.55 -8.82 -11.14
CA SER A 81 -16.71 -9.06 -12.30
C SER A 81 -15.43 -8.23 -12.25
N LYS A 82 -14.50 -8.46 -13.17
CA LYS A 82 -13.31 -7.62 -13.32
C LYS A 82 -13.67 -6.16 -13.63
N GLU A 83 -14.63 -5.95 -14.50
CA GLU A 83 -15.11 -4.62 -14.87
C GLU A 83 -15.71 -3.86 -13.67
N ASP A 84 -16.45 -4.57 -12.82
CA ASP A 84 -16.96 -4.01 -11.57
C ASP A 84 -15.82 -3.65 -10.60
N TYR A 85 -14.79 -4.49 -10.50
CA TYR A 85 -13.61 -4.20 -9.71
C TYR A 85 -12.84 -2.98 -10.25
N LEU A 86 -12.62 -2.89 -11.56
CA LEU A 86 -11.97 -1.73 -12.17
C LEU A 86 -12.77 -0.45 -11.94
N ARG A 87 -14.10 -0.51 -12.03
CA ARG A 87 -14.97 0.62 -11.66
C ARG A 87 -14.82 1.00 -10.18
N THR A 88 -14.72 0.03 -9.31
CA THR A 88 -14.47 0.26 -7.88
C THR A 88 -13.12 0.94 -7.66
N LEU A 89 -12.06 0.49 -8.31
CA LEU A 89 -10.73 1.09 -8.24
C LEU A 89 -10.74 2.56 -8.67
N LYS A 90 -11.47 2.91 -9.73
CA LYS A 90 -11.64 4.29 -10.18
C LYS A 90 -12.15 5.20 -9.06
N PHE A 91 -13.22 4.80 -8.37
CA PHE A 91 -13.81 5.63 -7.31
C PHE A 91 -13.02 5.59 -6.01
N ALA A 92 -12.45 4.44 -5.66
CA ALA A 92 -11.55 4.32 -4.52
C ALA A 92 -10.33 5.23 -4.69
N TYR A 93 -9.74 5.25 -5.89
CA TYR A 93 -8.62 6.12 -6.20
C TYR A 93 -9.01 7.60 -6.18
N LEU A 94 -10.18 7.97 -6.70
CA LEU A 94 -10.70 9.34 -6.60
C LEU A 94 -10.83 9.79 -5.14
N LEU A 95 -11.36 8.93 -4.26
CA LEU A 95 -11.45 9.21 -2.83
C LEU A 95 -10.06 9.46 -2.22
N GLY A 96 -9.08 8.60 -2.50
CA GLY A 96 -7.70 8.77 -2.07
C GLY A 96 -7.08 10.08 -2.60
N LYS A 97 -7.30 10.37 -3.89
CA LYS A 97 -6.78 11.60 -4.52
C LYS A 97 -7.37 12.87 -3.90
N THR A 98 -8.68 12.88 -3.64
CA THR A 98 -9.34 14.01 -3.00
C THR A 98 -8.90 14.19 -1.53
N ALA A 99 -8.63 13.10 -0.80
CA ALA A 99 -8.08 13.16 0.55
C ALA A 99 -6.72 13.88 0.59
N THR A 100 -5.91 13.77 -0.46
CA THR A 100 -4.63 14.50 -0.54
C THR A 100 -4.78 16.01 -0.72
N LEU A 101 -5.97 16.53 -1.00
CA LEU A 101 -6.23 17.97 -1.15
C LEU A 101 -6.38 18.68 0.19
N VAL A 102 -6.67 17.93 1.26
CA VAL A 102 -6.91 18.49 2.59
C VAL A 102 -5.62 19.09 3.14
N ASN A 103 -5.73 20.31 3.69
CA ASN A 103 -4.64 20.93 4.42
C ASN A 103 -4.61 20.43 5.86
N THR A 104 -3.41 20.24 6.37
CA THR A 104 -3.15 19.94 7.78
C THR A 104 -2.71 21.19 8.52
N THR A 105 -2.57 21.10 9.84
CA THR A 105 -2.06 22.20 10.67
C THR A 105 -0.58 22.50 10.40
N TRP A 106 0.19 21.50 9.94
CA TRP A 106 1.65 21.61 9.75
C TRP A 106 2.00 22.03 8.33
N HIS A 107 2.73 23.11 8.21
CA HIS A 107 3.17 23.65 6.91
C HIS A 107 4.09 22.69 6.15
N GLU A 108 5.02 22.04 6.85
CA GLU A 108 5.94 21.04 6.28
C GLU A 108 5.18 19.85 5.69
N THR A 109 4.21 19.35 6.42
CA THR A 109 3.34 18.26 5.96
C THR A 109 2.56 18.67 4.71
N ASN A 110 1.98 19.85 4.71
CA ASN A 110 1.23 20.36 3.55
C ASN A 110 2.14 20.48 2.31
N ARG A 111 3.38 20.95 2.48
CA ARG A 111 4.34 21.07 1.38
C ARG A 111 4.67 19.71 0.77
N VAL A 112 4.98 18.71 1.60
CA VAL A 112 5.33 17.36 1.14
C VAL A 112 4.12 16.68 0.51
N GLN A 113 2.98 16.71 1.18
CA GLN A 113 1.74 16.09 0.70
C GLN A 113 1.29 16.65 -0.65
N LYS A 114 1.34 17.97 -0.82
CA LYS A 114 0.97 18.64 -2.08
C LYS A 114 1.90 18.32 -3.23
N ARG A 115 3.18 18.09 -2.96
CA ARG A 115 4.16 17.70 -3.98
C ARG A 115 4.01 16.24 -4.39
N ASN A 116 3.94 15.34 -3.41
CA ASN A 116 4.03 13.89 -3.64
C ASN A 116 2.69 13.27 -4.00
N ARG A 117 1.57 13.77 -3.48
CA ARG A 117 0.23 13.20 -3.68
C ARG A 117 0.20 11.68 -3.52
N ARG A 118 1.03 11.14 -2.62
CA ARG A 118 1.15 9.70 -2.37
C ARG A 118 -0.18 9.11 -1.93
N ILE A 119 -0.55 8.01 -2.56
CA ILE A 119 -1.76 7.25 -2.24
C ILE A 119 -1.39 5.76 -2.17
N GLY A 120 -1.98 5.03 -1.25
CA GLY A 120 -1.95 3.59 -1.19
C GLY A 120 -3.34 3.04 -1.43
N THR A 121 -3.68 2.74 -2.69
CA THR A 121 -4.88 1.97 -2.99
C THR A 121 -4.58 0.52 -2.66
N SER A 122 -5.11 0.07 -1.53
CA SER A 122 -4.82 -1.22 -0.94
C SER A 122 -5.87 -2.26 -1.31
N VAL A 123 -5.51 -3.52 -1.18
CA VAL A 123 -6.34 -4.68 -1.46
C VAL A 123 -6.35 -5.64 -0.27
N SER A 124 -7.56 -6.07 0.14
CA SER A 124 -7.79 -7.10 1.15
C SER A 124 -8.66 -8.23 0.62
N GLY A 125 -8.65 -9.36 1.30
CA GLY A 125 -9.37 -10.56 0.88
C GLY A 125 -8.68 -11.28 -0.29
N ILE A 126 -7.36 -11.16 -0.37
CA ILE A 126 -6.54 -11.84 -1.40
C ILE A 126 -6.77 -13.34 -1.33
N THR A 127 -6.70 -13.93 -0.14
CA THR A 127 -6.93 -15.38 0.04
C THR A 127 -8.36 -15.78 -0.33
N ASN A 128 -9.38 -14.97 0.05
CA ASN A 128 -10.76 -15.21 -0.34
C ASN A 128 -10.97 -15.15 -1.87
N PHE A 129 -10.22 -14.30 -2.56
CA PHE A 129 -10.28 -14.23 -4.01
C PHE A 129 -9.64 -15.47 -4.66
N ILE A 130 -8.47 -15.90 -4.14
CA ILE A 130 -7.77 -17.09 -4.63
C ILE A 130 -8.64 -18.34 -4.47
N ASP A 131 -9.32 -18.48 -3.33
CA ASP A 131 -10.23 -19.59 -3.06
C ASP A 131 -11.44 -19.60 -4.00
N LYS A 132 -11.96 -18.40 -4.34
CA LYS A 132 -13.13 -18.25 -5.22
C LYS A 132 -12.80 -18.46 -6.70
N TYR A 133 -11.63 -18.02 -7.14
CA TYR A 133 -11.22 -18.02 -8.55
C TYR A 133 -9.90 -18.76 -8.75
N SER A 134 -8.78 -18.05 -8.66
CA SER A 134 -7.41 -18.60 -8.68
C SER A 134 -6.40 -17.47 -8.44
N LEU A 135 -5.16 -17.85 -8.13
CA LEU A 135 -4.04 -16.91 -8.02
C LEU A 135 -3.75 -16.23 -9.38
N GLU A 136 -3.82 -16.97 -10.48
CA GLU A 136 -3.56 -16.41 -11.81
C GLU A 136 -4.62 -15.39 -12.22
N THR A 137 -5.89 -15.65 -11.92
CA THR A 137 -6.97 -14.67 -12.14
C THR A 137 -6.75 -13.42 -11.30
N LEU A 138 -6.36 -13.56 -10.04
CA LEU A 138 -6.03 -12.42 -9.18
C LEU A 138 -4.90 -11.57 -9.77
N ARG A 139 -3.83 -12.23 -10.22
CA ARG A 139 -2.69 -11.57 -10.85
C ARG A 139 -3.12 -10.69 -12.02
N VAL A 140 -3.94 -11.22 -12.91
CA VAL A 140 -4.48 -10.46 -14.05
C VAL A 140 -5.31 -9.25 -13.59
N TRP A 141 -6.21 -9.45 -12.60
CA TRP A 141 -7.04 -8.34 -12.11
C TRP A 141 -6.22 -7.25 -11.43
N LEU A 142 -5.18 -7.61 -10.67
CA LEU A 142 -4.34 -6.64 -9.99
C LEU A 142 -3.40 -5.90 -10.96
N ASP A 143 -2.90 -6.59 -11.98
CA ASP A 143 -2.02 -6.00 -12.99
C ASP A 143 -2.78 -4.99 -13.85
N GLU A 144 -3.91 -5.39 -14.42
CA GLU A 144 -4.80 -4.48 -15.15
C GLU A 144 -5.35 -3.36 -14.25
N GLY A 145 -5.63 -3.67 -12.98
CA GLY A 145 -6.07 -2.70 -11.97
C GLY A 145 -5.02 -1.63 -11.69
N TYR A 146 -3.75 -2.00 -11.66
CA TYR A 146 -2.66 -1.06 -11.51
C TYR A 146 -2.60 -0.08 -12.69
N ASP A 147 -2.63 -0.59 -13.92
CA ASP A 147 -2.60 0.25 -15.12
C ASP A 147 -3.83 1.17 -15.19
N HIS A 148 -4.98 0.65 -14.78
CA HIS A 148 -6.23 1.42 -14.69
C HIS A 148 -6.10 2.59 -13.69
N ILE A 149 -5.50 2.36 -12.52
CA ILE A 149 -5.24 3.41 -11.52
C ILE A 149 -4.26 4.45 -12.09
N GLN A 150 -3.19 4.05 -12.80
CA GLN A 150 -2.27 5.00 -13.43
C GLN A 150 -3.00 5.92 -14.42
N SER A 151 -3.86 5.36 -15.25
CA SER A 151 -4.67 6.11 -16.21
C SER A 151 -5.60 7.12 -15.51
N TRP A 152 -6.22 6.72 -14.40
CA TRP A 152 -7.07 7.62 -13.61
C TRP A 152 -6.28 8.64 -12.81
N ASP A 153 -5.06 8.33 -12.41
CA ASP A 153 -4.18 9.35 -11.80
C ASP A 153 -3.91 10.49 -12.78
N ASP A 154 -3.66 10.18 -14.05
CA ASP A 154 -3.46 11.19 -15.08
C ASP A 154 -4.70 12.08 -15.25
N ILE A 155 -5.87 11.48 -15.35
CA ILE A 155 -7.14 12.19 -15.52
C ILE A 155 -7.44 13.06 -14.28
N TYR A 156 -7.40 12.49 -13.09
CA TYR A 156 -7.75 13.22 -11.87
C TYR A 156 -6.73 14.29 -11.51
N SER A 157 -5.44 14.06 -11.77
CA SER A 157 -4.41 15.07 -11.58
C SER A 157 -4.65 16.29 -12.49
N SER A 158 -5.05 16.04 -13.74
CA SER A 158 -5.44 17.10 -14.67
C SER A 158 -6.69 17.84 -14.21
N TRP A 159 -7.77 17.13 -13.85
CA TRP A 159 -9.03 17.75 -13.41
C TRP A 159 -8.89 18.58 -12.14
N LEU A 160 -8.09 18.11 -11.20
CA LEU A 160 -7.87 18.77 -9.91
C LEU A 160 -6.72 19.79 -9.95
N CYS A 161 -6.03 19.93 -11.08
CA CYS A 161 -4.86 20.79 -11.24
C CYS A 161 -3.77 20.53 -10.19
N VAL A 162 -3.46 19.24 -9.95
CA VAL A 162 -2.45 18.80 -8.96
C VAL A 162 -1.43 17.86 -9.61
N PRO A 163 -0.24 17.69 -9.01
CA PRO A 163 0.74 16.72 -9.48
C PRO A 163 0.21 15.28 -9.51
N LYS A 164 0.75 14.47 -10.40
CA LYS A 164 0.57 13.02 -10.36
C LYS A 164 1.12 12.45 -9.06
N SER A 165 0.52 11.36 -8.60
CA SER A 165 0.96 10.68 -7.38
C SER A 165 2.28 9.94 -7.61
N ILE A 166 3.23 10.08 -6.69
CA ILE A 166 4.52 9.38 -6.80
C ILE A 166 4.39 7.88 -6.59
N LYS A 167 3.41 7.44 -5.78
CA LYS A 167 2.96 6.05 -5.61
C LYS A 167 1.45 6.01 -5.48
N THR A 168 0.82 4.96 -6.01
CA THR A 168 -0.63 4.88 -6.18
C THR A 168 -1.27 3.68 -5.50
N THR A 169 -0.51 2.61 -5.27
CA THR A 169 -1.01 1.32 -4.74
C THR A 169 -0.21 0.86 -3.53
N SER A 170 -0.81 -0.04 -2.76
CA SER A 170 -0.19 -0.66 -1.59
C SER A 170 -0.89 -1.99 -1.26
N VAL A 171 -0.33 -2.75 -0.32
CA VAL A 171 -1.00 -3.90 0.31
C VAL A 171 -0.89 -3.74 1.81
N LYS A 172 -1.95 -3.21 2.41
CA LYS A 172 -2.03 -3.00 3.85
C LYS A 172 -2.44 -4.30 4.57
N PRO A 173 -1.98 -4.54 5.81
CA PRO A 173 -2.48 -5.63 6.65
C PRO A 173 -3.99 -5.58 6.89
N SER A 174 -4.59 -4.38 7.04
CA SER A 174 -6.06 -4.12 7.09
C SER A 174 -6.84 -4.99 8.07
N GLY A 175 -6.25 -5.29 9.23
CA GLY A 175 -6.81 -6.23 10.20
C GLY A 175 -8.17 -5.86 10.80
N THR A 176 -8.63 -4.61 10.65
CA THR A 176 -9.94 -4.15 11.15
C THR A 176 -10.89 -3.82 10.00
N VAL A 177 -10.43 -3.10 9.00
CA VAL A 177 -11.25 -2.66 7.85
C VAL A 177 -11.75 -3.84 7.01
N SER A 178 -10.97 -4.91 6.89
CA SER A 178 -11.37 -6.14 6.21
C SER A 178 -12.61 -6.79 6.82
N LEU A 179 -12.84 -6.61 8.13
CA LEU A 179 -14.02 -7.15 8.81
C LEU A 179 -15.33 -6.51 8.32
N LEU A 180 -15.29 -5.24 7.93
CA LEU A 180 -16.45 -4.55 7.36
C LEU A 180 -16.92 -5.20 6.04
N ALA A 181 -15.97 -5.72 5.26
CA ALA A 181 -16.25 -6.43 4.02
C ALA A 181 -16.43 -7.95 4.22
N GLY A 182 -16.19 -8.46 5.42
CA GLY A 182 -16.25 -9.89 5.73
C GLY A 182 -15.23 -10.69 4.92
N VAL A 183 -13.99 -10.20 4.84
CA VAL A 183 -12.87 -10.83 4.13
C VAL A 183 -11.65 -10.94 5.03
N ASN A 184 -10.68 -11.76 4.65
CA ASN A 184 -9.40 -11.87 5.33
C ASN A 184 -8.56 -10.58 5.16
N PRO A 185 -7.75 -10.20 6.18
CA PRO A 185 -6.96 -8.98 6.14
C PRO A 185 -5.81 -9.07 5.14
N GLY A 186 -5.72 -8.11 4.23
CA GLY A 186 -4.64 -7.99 3.26
C GLY A 186 -4.38 -9.30 2.51
N CYS A 187 -3.15 -9.79 2.58
CA CYS A 187 -2.71 -11.07 2.00
C CYS A 187 -2.62 -12.22 3.02
N HIS A 188 -3.11 -12.02 4.27
CA HIS A 188 -2.98 -13.03 5.32
C HIS A 188 -3.96 -14.18 5.12
N PHE A 189 -3.47 -15.40 5.36
CA PHE A 189 -4.32 -16.58 5.49
C PHE A 189 -4.94 -16.61 6.89
N PRO A 190 -6.16 -17.15 7.05
CA PRO A 190 -6.74 -17.39 8.36
C PRO A 190 -5.93 -18.47 9.10
N GLU A 191 -5.69 -18.26 10.40
CA GLU A 191 -4.99 -19.25 11.23
C GLU A 191 -5.87 -20.47 11.53
N PHE A 192 -7.19 -20.22 11.66
CA PHE A 192 -8.19 -21.24 11.99
C PHE A 192 -9.51 -20.90 11.32
N ASP A 193 -10.39 -21.91 11.12
CA ASP A 193 -11.75 -21.73 10.59
C ASP A 193 -12.59 -20.85 11.52
N TYR A 194 -12.39 -20.98 12.83
CA TYR A 194 -13.07 -20.21 13.86
C TYR A 194 -12.07 -19.73 14.92
N TYR A 195 -12.12 -18.44 15.23
CA TYR A 195 -11.28 -17.87 16.29
C TYR A 195 -11.93 -16.63 16.92
N ILE A 196 -11.56 -16.36 18.16
CA ILE A 196 -11.98 -15.15 18.87
C ILE A 196 -10.91 -14.08 18.67
N ARG A 197 -11.27 -13.05 17.93
CA ARG A 197 -10.40 -11.89 17.73
C ARG A 197 -10.68 -10.83 18.79
N ARG A 198 -9.69 -10.50 19.61
CA ARG A 198 -9.73 -9.37 20.52
C ARG A 198 -9.08 -8.16 19.85
N VAL A 199 -9.87 -7.11 19.61
CA VAL A 199 -9.37 -5.82 19.08
C VAL A 199 -9.24 -4.87 20.26
N ARG A 200 -8.07 -4.24 20.39
CA ARG A 200 -7.78 -3.23 21.41
C ARG A 200 -7.80 -1.84 20.78
#